data_eb91e63f87f56288462a7d7b90f31567
#
_entry.id   eb91e63f87f56288462a7d7b90f31567
#
_cell.length_a   1.000
_cell.length_b   1.000
_cell.length_c   1.000
_cell.angle_alpha   90.00
_cell.angle_beta   90.00
_cell.angle_gamma   90.00
#
_symmetry.space_group_name_H-M   'P 1'
#
loop_
_entity.id
_entity.type
_entity.pdbx_description
1 polymer ?
#
loop_
_entity_poly.entity_id
_entity_poly.type
_entity_poly.pdbx_seq_one_letter_code
_entity_poly.pdbx_strand_id
1 'polypeptide(L)'
;MPGRTNGVLVVATTDVEVYHELVTDLRKRDVPFTTLEPGAEFPPGTAVVVRAAGETVQTPADVAVVEATPGGPRAAVEEAVTALREASGRTVVGIDPGERPGIAVLRGEVVVSTFQVAPDEVAEGVHRETAAPADPLGPIGDCARRARARRLDGPHGPRHLASQPG
;
A
#
# COMPACT_ATOMS: atom_id res chain seq x y z
N MET A 1 -10.30 -9.96 16.77
CA MET A 1 -9.36 -9.14 16.00
C MET A 1 -9.41 -9.63 14.56
N PRO A 2 -9.94 -8.88 13.65
CA PRO A 2 -9.74 -9.24 12.24
C PRO A 2 -8.24 -9.13 11.97
N GLY A 3 -7.65 -10.29 11.65
CA GLY A 3 -6.23 -10.40 11.39
C GLY A 3 -5.83 -9.44 10.28
N ARG A 4 -4.77 -8.71 10.51
CA ARG A 4 -4.03 -8.03 9.45
C ARG A 4 -3.69 -9.10 8.42
N THR A 5 -4.36 -9.10 7.30
CA THR A 5 -3.96 -9.91 6.16
C THR A 5 -2.69 -9.27 5.63
N ASN A 6 -1.57 -9.56 6.26
CA ASN A 6 -0.30 -9.31 5.62
C ASN A 6 -0.31 -10.21 4.40
N GLY A 7 -0.24 -9.63 3.21
CA GLY A 7 -0.16 -10.41 1.99
C GLY A 7 0.95 -11.45 2.10
N VAL A 8 0.71 -12.64 1.55
CA VAL A 8 1.69 -13.72 1.54
C VAL A 8 2.52 -13.62 0.27
N LEU A 9 3.86 -13.61 0.44
CA LEU A 9 4.80 -13.77 -0.66
C LEU A 9 5.10 -15.25 -0.85
N VAL A 10 4.93 -15.73 -2.07
CA VAL A 10 5.17 -17.13 -2.45
C VAL A 10 6.30 -17.22 -3.46
N VAL A 11 7.26 -18.09 -3.22
CA VAL A 11 8.27 -18.49 -4.20
C VAL A 11 7.84 -19.80 -4.83
N ALA A 12 7.54 -19.80 -6.13
CA ALA A 12 7.05 -20.95 -6.88
C ALA A 12 7.86 -21.10 -8.17
N THR A 13 8.95 -21.86 -8.12
CA THR A 13 9.84 -22.12 -9.26
C THR A 13 10.40 -23.54 -9.21
N THR A 14 10.63 -24.13 -10.38
CA THR A 14 11.37 -25.40 -10.55
C THR A 14 12.87 -25.19 -10.74
N ASP A 15 13.29 -23.95 -11.01
CA ASP A 15 14.69 -23.60 -11.15
C ASP A 15 15.38 -23.56 -9.79
N VAL A 16 16.26 -24.53 -9.55
CA VAL A 16 16.94 -24.71 -8.25
C VAL A 16 17.90 -23.57 -7.95
N GLU A 17 18.56 -23.00 -8.96
CA GLU A 17 19.50 -21.90 -8.79
C GLU A 17 18.75 -20.61 -8.40
N VAL A 18 17.73 -20.25 -9.14
CA VAL A 18 16.85 -19.11 -8.84
C VAL A 18 16.19 -19.28 -7.47
N TYR A 19 15.72 -20.48 -7.15
CA TYR A 19 15.12 -20.78 -5.84
C TYR A 19 16.12 -20.50 -4.70
N HIS A 20 17.33 -21.04 -4.79
CA HIS A 20 18.35 -20.84 -3.76
C HIS A 20 18.73 -19.38 -3.56
N GLU A 21 18.90 -18.65 -4.66
CA GLU A 21 19.24 -17.24 -4.63
C GLU A 21 18.13 -16.40 -3.99
N LEU A 22 16.86 -16.60 -4.41
CA LEU A 22 15.70 -15.90 -3.86
C LEU A 22 15.53 -16.16 -2.36
N VAL A 23 15.54 -17.42 -1.95
CA VAL A 23 15.36 -17.80 -0.54
C VAL A 23 16.47 -17.21 0.33
N THR A 24 17.71 -17.21 -0.18
CA THR A 24 18.84 -16.64 0.54
C THR A 24 18.70 -15.12 0.72
N ASP A 25 18.28 -14.40 -0.30
CA ASP A 25 18.14 -12.94 -0.22
C ASP A 25 16.91 -12.51 0.61
N LEU A 26 15.79 -13.22 0.48
CA LEU A 26 14.59 -13.01 1.31
C LEU A 26 14.89 -13.22 2.81
N ARG A 27 15.64 -14.27 3.15
CA ARG A 27 16.05 -14.53 4.54
C ARG A 27 17.00 -13.48 5.08
N LYS A 28 17.97 -13.02 4.28
CA LYS A 28 18.87 -11.92 4.68
C LYS A 28 18.14 -10.62 4.98
N ARG A 29 17.01 -10.40 4.34
CA ARG A 29 16.18 -9.19 4.51
C ARG A 29 15.07 -9.36 5.54
N ASP A 30 14.99 -10.52 6.18
CA ASP A 30 13.95 -10.87 7.16
C ASP A 30 12.52 -10.71 6.59
N VAL A 31 12.35 -11.00 5.29
CA VAL A 31 11.06 -10.98 4.60
C VAL A 31 10.38 -12.34 4.77
N PRO A 32 9.19 -12.42 5.35
CA PRO A 32 8.46 -13.68 5.45
C PRO A 32 7.96 -14.14 4.08
N PHE A 33 8.15 -15.41 3.76
CA PHE A 33 7.70 -16.01 2.52
C PHE A 33 7.32 -17.48 2.71
N THR A 34 6.57 -18.00 1.76
CA THR A 34 6.23 -19.43 1.64
C THR A 34 6.79 -19.97 0.33
N THR A 35 7.20 -21.21 0.31
CA THR A 35 7.65 -21.89 -0.91
C THR A 35 6.62 -22.91 -1.36
N LEU A 36 6.33 -22.95 -2.65
CA LEU A 36 5.41 -23.91 -3.26
C LEU A 36 6.02 -24.52 -4.52
N GLU A 37 5.67 -25.76 -4.77
CA GLU A 37 5.90 -26.35 -6.09
C GLU A 37 4.96 -25.71 -7.12
N PRO A 38 5.43 -25.43 -8.35
CA PRO A 38 4.58 -24.95 -9.42
C PRO A 38 3.40 -25.91 -9.67
N GLY A 39 2.19 -25.38 -9.63
CA GLY A 39 0.95 -26.17 -9.75
C GLY A 39 0.29 -26.54 -8.41
N ALA A 40 0.93 -26.30 -7.28
CA ALA A 40 0.30 -26.43 -5.97
C ALA A 40 -0.70 -25.29 -5.73
N GLU A 41 -1.68 -25.54 -4.87
CA GLU A 41 -2.68 -24.53 -4.49
C GLU A 41 -2.05 -23.42 -3.64
N PHE A 42 -2.32 -22.18 -3.99
CA PHE A 42 -1.80 -21.04 -3.25
C PHE A 42 -2.51 -20.87 -1.90
N PRO A 43 -1.76 -20.54 -0.85
CA PRO A 43 -2.37 -20.24 0.44
C PRO A 43 -3.28 -19.02 0.38
N PRO A 44 -4.32 -18.97 1.21
CA PRO A 44 -5.18 -17.78 1.33
C PRO A 44 -4.35 -16.54 1.64
N GLY A 45 -4.65 -15.43 0.98
CA GLY A 45 -3.94 -14.17 1.17
C GLY A 45 -2.64 -14.06 0.38
N THR A 46 -2.36 -14.98 -0.56
CA THR A 46 -1.25 -14.82 -1.50
C THR A 46 -1.41 -13.51 -2.25
N ALA A 47 -0.42 -12.65 -2.14
CA ALA A 47 -0.41 -11.34 -2.77
C ALA A 47 0.64 -11.22 -3.88
N VAL A 48 1.75 -11.91 -3.73
CA VAL A 48 2.87 -11.90 -4.68
C VAL A 48 3.40 -13.30 -4.89
N VAL A 49 3.64 -13.65 -6.14
CA VAL A 49 4.31 -14.89 -6.54
C VAL A 49 5.59 -14.53 -7.27
N VAL A 50 6.71 -15.09 -6.83
CA VAL A 50 8.00 -14.99 -7.51
C VAL A 50 8.33 -16.32 -8.17
N ARG A 51 8.64 -16.29 -9.46
CA ARG A 51 8.99 -17.45 -10.29
C ARG A 51 10.25 -17.18 -11.11
N ALA A 52 10.86 -18.22 -11.65
CA ALA A 52 11.92 -18.02 -12.63
C ALA A 52 11.34 -17.46 -13.94
N ALA A 53 12.14 -16.65 -14.62
CA ALA A 53 11.78 -16.08 -15.92
C ALA A 53 11.50 -17.20 -16.94
N GLY A 54 10.39 -17.06 -17.67
CA GLY A 54 9.96 -18.05 -18.65
C GLY A 54 9.17 -19.24 -18.11
N GLU A 55 9.04 -19.40 -16.79
CA GLU A 55 8.14 -20.39 -16.21
C GLU A 55 6.68 -19.91 -16.28
N THR A 56 5.76 -20.84 -16.47
CA THR A 56 4.32 -20.55 -16.42
C THR A 56 3.75 -21.11 -15.14
N VAL A 57 3.33 -20.24 -14.26
CA VAL A 57 2.60 -20.58 -13.03
C VAL A 57 1.23 -19.95 -13.12
N GLN A 58 0.17 -20.75 -13.01
CA GLN A 58 -1.19 -20.23 -13.00
C GLN A 58 -1.45 -19.54 -11.67
N THR A 59 -1.61 -18.22 -11.71
CA THR A 59 -1.88 -17.39 -10.55
C THR A 59 -3.24 -16.73 -10.68
N PRO A 60 -3.96 -16.48 -9.56
CA PRO A 60 -5.17 -15.67 -9.58
C PRO A 60 -4.88 -14.27 -10.18
N ALA A 61 -5.92 -13.66 -10.76
CA ALA A 61 -5.77 -12.38 -11.49
C ALA A 61 -5.36 -11.18 -10.60
N ASP A 62 -5.62 -11.27 -9.32
CA ASP A 62 -5.32 -10.26 -8.29
C ASP A 62 -3.95 -10.44 -7.63
N VAL A 63 -3.19 -11.45 -8.03
CA VAL A 63 -1.86 -11.75 -7.49
C VAL A 63 -0.78 -11.16 -8.39
N ALA A 64 0.12 -10.37 -7.82
CA ALA A 64 1.28 -9.85 -8.54
C ALA A 64 2.28 -10.97 -8.84
N VAL A 65 2.79 -11.02 -10.06
CA VAL A 65 3.79 -11.98 -10.49
C VAL A 65 5.10 -11.26 -10.77
N VAL A 66 6.17 -11.72 -10.13
CA VAL A 66 7.53 -11.21 -10.32
C VAL A 66 8.40 -12.32 -10.93
N GLU A 67 9.15 -11.99 -11.95
CA GLU A 67 10.06 -12.90 -12.62
C GLU A 67 11.51 -12.67 -12.17
N ALA A 68 12.17 -13.75 -11.76
CA ALA A 68 13.56 -13.73 -11.37
C ALA A 68 14.44 -14.42 -12.42
N THR A 69 15.59 -13.83 -12.71
CA THR A 69 16.62 -14.42 -13.56
C THR A 69 17.79 -14.92 -12.72
N PRO A 70 18.47 -15.98 -13.13
CA PRO A 70 19.71 -16.39 -12.48
C PRO A 70 20.72 -15.24 -12.40
N GLY A 71 21.35 -15.06 -11.24
CA GLY A 71 22.28 -13.94 -11.00
C GLY A 71 21.64 -12.58 -10.78
N GLY A 72 20.30 -12.46 -10.85
CA GLY A 72 19.56 -11.24 -10.61
C GLY A 72 18.53 -11.29 -9.47
N PRO A 73 18.72 -12.07 -8.40
CA PRO A 73 17.69 -12.28 -7.38
C PRO A 73 17.36 -11.01 -6.62
N ARG A 74 18.33 -10.12 -6.48
CA ARG A 74 18.15 -8.88 -5.73
C ARG A 74 17.06 -7.98 -6.31
N ALA A 75 17.07 -7.81 -7.63
CA ALA A 75 16.06 -6.98 -8.31
C ALA A 75 14.66 -7.59 -8.17
N ALA A 76 14.54 -8.92 -8.35
CA ALA A 76 13.29 -9.63 -8.18
C ALA A 76 12.76 -9.56 -6.74
N VAL A 77 13.66 -9.69 -5.74
CA VAL A 77 13.25 -9.55 -4.33
C VAL A 77 12.81 -8.12 -4.00
N GLU A 78 13.49 -7.10 -4.52
CA GLU A 78 13.10 -5.70 -4.33
C GLU A 78 11.72 -5.41 -4.94
N GLU A 79 11.49 -5.89 -6.16
CA GLU A 79 10.19 -5.79 -6.83
C GLU A 79 9.08 -6.53 -6.07
N ALA A 80 9.35 -7.77 -5.63
CA ALA A 80 8.41 -8.56 -4.86
C ALA A 80 8.05 -7.92 -3.51
N VAL A 81 9.02 -7.35 -2.82
CA VAL A 81 8.79 -6.63 -1.55
C VAL A 81 7.96 -5.37 -1.79
N THR A 82 8.20 -4.66 -2.87
CA THR A 82 7.41 -3.48 -3.25
C THR A 82 5.97 -3.89 -3.56
N ALA A 83 5.77 -4.89 -4.40
CA ALA A 83 4.44 -5.42 -4.72
C ALA A 83 3.70 -5.95 -3.47
N LEU A 84 4.44 -6.60 -2.54
CA LEU A 84 3.86 -7.07 -1.29
C LEU A 84 3.39 -5.92 -0.38
N ARG A 85 4.13 -4.82 -0.33
CA ARG A 85 3.74 -3.62 0.42
C ARG A 85 2.49 -2.97 -0.17
N GLU A 86 2.42 -2.89 -1.48
CA GLU A 86 1.26 -2.36 -2.20
C GLU A 86 0.02 -3.23 -1.98
N ALA A 87 0.16 -4.55 -2.17
CA ALA A 87 -0.92 -5.51 -1.98
C ALA A 87 -1.37 -5.65 -0.53
N SER A 88 -0.46 -5.51 0.43
CA SER A 88 -0.79 -5.58 1.86
C SER A 88 -1.68 -4.44 2.33
N GLY A 89 -1.95 -3.47 1.47
CA GLY A 89 -2.78 -2.31 1.81
C GLY A 89 -2.31 -1.62 3.09
N ARG A 90 -1.00 -1.64 3.37
CA ARG A 90 -0.45 -1.06 4.59
C ARG A 90 -0.87 0.39 4.69
N THR A 91 -1.79 0.65 5.58
CA THR A 91 -2.22 2.00 5.87
C THR A 91 -1.23 2.62 6.85
N VAL A 92 -0.59 3.69 6.43
CA VAL A 92 0.28 4.52 7.28
C VAL A 92 -0.47 5.82 7.56
N VAL A 93 -0.58 6.17 8.82
CA VAL A 93 -1.17 7.43 9.23
C VAL A 93 -0.06 8.32 9.78
N GLY A 94 0.19 9.42 9.09
CA GLY A 94 1.06 10.49 9.57
C GLY A 94 0.21 11.56 10.28
N ILE A 95 0.64 12.00 11.44
CA ILE A 95 -0.03 13.05 12.20
C ILE A 95 0.98 14.19 12.42
N ASP A 96 0.63 15.37 11.96
CA ASP A 96 1.37 16.60 12.24
C ASP A 96 0.69 17.32 13.40
N PRO A 97 1.30 17.34 14.60
CA PRO A 97 0.69 17.92 15.79
C PRO A 97 0.68 19.45 15.71
N GLY A 98 -0.39 20.07 16.21
CA GLY A 98 -0.56 21.52 16.23
C GLY A 98 -1.92 21.89 16.80
N GLU A 99 -2.26 23.17 16.79
CA GLU A 99 -3.58 23.66 17.20
C GLU A 99 -4.71 23.04 16.34
N ARG A 100 -4.38 22.71 15.09
CA ARG A 100 -5.21 21.95 14.19
C ARG A 100 -4.37 20.82 13.58
N PRO A 101 -4.35 19.64 14.22
CA PRO A 101 -3.58 18.51 13.73
C PRO A 101 -3.90 18.16 12.28
N GLY A 102 -2.85 18.04 11.48
CA GLY A 102 -2.94 17.51 10.12
C GLY A 102 -2.80 15.98 10.14
N ILE A 103 -3.66 15.30 9.41
CA ILE A 103 -3.63 13.84 9.26
C ILE A 103 -3.45 13.52 7.78
N ALA A 104 -2.46 12.68 7.49
CA ALA A 104 -2.25 12.10 6.17
C ALA A 104 -2.39 10.59 6.26
N VAL A 105 -3.19 10.01 5.39
CA VAL A 105 -3.39 8.56 5.30
C VAL A 105 -2.79 8.09 3.98
N LEU A 106 -1.86 7.14 4.09
CA LEU A 106 -1.22 6.51 2.94
C LEU A 106 -1.65 5.04 2.88
N ARG A 107 -1.91 4.55 1.68
CA ARG A 107 -2.03 3.12 1.39
C ARG A 107 -0.93 2.72 0.43
N GLY A 108 -0.02 1.86 0.89
CA GLY A 108 1.24 1.67 0.19
C GLY A 108 2.03 2.97 0.14
N GLU A 109 2.35 3.46 -1.06
CA GLU A 109 3.06 4.72 -1.30
C GLU A 109 2.13 5.87 -1.74
N VAL A 110 0.83 5.61 -1.83
CA VAL A 110 -0.15 6.60 -2.30
C VAL A 110 -0.81 7.30 -1.13
N VAL A 111 -0.79 8.63 -1.14
CA VAL A 111 -1.58 9.45 -0.21
C VAL A 111 -3.04 9.41 -0.65
N VAL A 112 -3.88 8.72 0.13
CA VAL A 112 -5.30 8.54 -0.17
C VAL A 112 -6.19 9.58 0.49
N SER A 113 -5.75 10.18 1.58
CA SER A 113 -6.51 11.20 2.29
C SER A 113 -5.58 12.15 3.05
N THR A 114 -5.92 13.44 3.06
CA THR A 114 -5.31 14.45 3.93
C THR A 114 -6.38 15.37 4.46
N PHE A 115 -6.40 15.59 5.77
CA PHE A 115 -7.40 16.45 6.43
C PHE A 115 -6.86 17.01 7.73
N GLN A 116 -7.53 18.04 8.23
CA GLN A 116 -7.27 18.61 9.56
C GLN A 116 -8.51 18.44 10.43
N VAL A 117 -8.30 18.17 11.69
CA VAL A 117 -9.35 17.98 12.70
C VAL A 117 -9.03 18.76 13.96
N ALA A 118 -10.01 18.88 14.86
CA ALA A 118 -9.73 19.35 16.19
C ALA A 118 -8.89 18.32 16.97
N PRO A 119 -8.07 18.73 17.95
CA PRO A 119 -7.19 17.81 18.68
C PRO A 119 -7.90 16.63 19.33
N ASP A 120 -9.11 16.83 19.81
CA ASP A 120 -9.98 15.82 20.43
C ASP A 120 -10.63 14.86 19.41
N GLU A 121 -10.67 15.23 18.13
CA GLU A 121 -11.24 14.41 17.05
C GLU A 121 -10.20 13.56 16.32
N VAL A 122 -8.91 13.66 16.64
CA VAL A 122 -7.82 12.94 15.94
C VAL A 122 -8.05 11.44 15.95
N ALA A 123 -8.36 10.88 17.11
CA ALA A 123 -8.55 9.42 17.26
C ALA A 123 -9.74 8.92 16.42
N GLU A 124 -10.85 9.66 16.41
CA GLU A 124 -12.02 9.31 15.60
C GLU A 124 -11.74 9.46 14.10
N GLY A 125 -11.05 10.52 13.71
CA GLY A 125 -10.64 10.75 12.33
C GLY A 125 -9.76 9.61 11.79
N VAL A 126 -8.76 9.20 12.55
CA VAL A 126 -7.89 8.07 12.23
C VAL A 126 -8.70 6.77 12.14
N HIS A 127 -9.55 6.50 13.12
CA HIS A 127 -10.36 5.27 13.15
C HIS A 127 -11.28 5.18 11.93
N ARG A 128 -11.96 6.24 11.57
CA ARG A 128 -12.84 6.29 10.41
C ARG A 128 -12.12 5.99 9.10
N GLU A 129 -10.93 6.56 8.89
CA GLU A 129 -10.16 6.36 7.66
C GLU A 129 -9.46 4.99 7.60
N THR A 130 -9.15 4.40 8.74
CA THR A 130 -8.50 3.08 8.80
C THR A 130 -9.50 1.92 8.84
N ALA A 131 -10.73 2.16 9.28
CA ALA A 131 -11.80 1.15 9.34
C ALA A 131 -12.52 0.95 8.00
N ALA A 132 -12.40 1.89 7.05
CA ALA A 132 -13.00 1.74 5.73
C ALA A 132 -12.36 0.55 5.00
N PRO A 133 -13.16 -0.45 4.56
CA PRO A 133 -12.63 -1.52 3.73
C PRO A 133 -12.01 -0.89 2.48
N ALA A 134 -10.84 -1.40 2.09
CA ALA A 134 -10.28 -1.04 0.80
C ALA A 134 -11.26 -1.55 -0.27
N ASP A 135 -12.02 -0.66 -0.88
CA ASP A 135 -12.73 -0.97 -2.11
C ASP A 135 -11.68 -0.98 -3.23
N PRO A 136 -11.26 -2.16 -3.73
CA PRO A 136 -10.22 -2.25 -4.75
C PRO A 136 -10.64 -1.66 -6.10
N LEU A 137 -11.91 -1.27 -6.25
CA LEU A 137 -12.50 -0.81 -7.51
C LEU A 137 -13.31 0.48 -7.39
N GLY A 138 -13.22 1.18 -6.27
CA GLY A 138 -13.79 2.52 -6.16
C GLY A 138 -13.12 3.46 -7.16
N PRO A 139 -13.85 4.24 -7.97
CA PRO A 139 -13.25 5.13 -8.96
C PRO A 139 -12.33 6.12 -8.26
N ILE A 140 -11.07 6.14 -8.65
CA ILE A 140 -9.99 7.04 -8.18
C ILE A 140 -10.41 8.53 -8.20
N GLY A 141 -11.50 8.85 -8.93
CA GLY A 141 -12.05 10.20 -9.04
C GLY A 141 -12.76 10.75 -7.81
N ASP A 142 -13.28 9.90 -6.91
CA ASP A 142 -14.14 10.36 -5.82
C ASP A 142 -13.37 10.85 -4.59
N CYS A 143 -12.20 10.27 -4.32
CA CYS A 143 -11.32 10.73 -3.24
C CYS A 143 -10.71 12.10 -3.55
N ALA A 144 -10.34 12.35 -4.82
CA ALA A 144 -9.83 13.64 -5.25
C ALA A 144 -10.91 14.75 -5.24
N ARG A 145 -12.18 14.39 -5.49
CA ARG A 145 -13.30 15.34 -5.41
C ARG A 145 -13.65 15.69 -3.98
N ARG A 146 -13.61 14.74 -3.05
CA ARG A 146 -13.87 15.03 -1.63
C ARG A 146 -12.78 15.91 -1.01
N ALA A 147 -11.52 15.70 -1.38
CA ALA A 147 -10.42 16.56 -0.94
C ALA A 147 -10.54 17.99 -1.49
N ARG A 148 -11.01 18.16 -2.74
CA ARG A 148 -11.25 19.49 -3.34
C ARG A 148 -12.49 20.20 -2.77
N ALA A 149 -13.57 19.49 -2.50
CA ALA A 149 -14.78 20.09 -1.94
C ALA A 149 -14.57 20.68 -0.53
N ARG A 150 -13.74 20.04 0.29
CA ARG A 150 -13.41 20.57 1.62
C ARG A 150 -12.40 21.71 1.63
N ARG A 151 -11.67 21.94 0.53
CA ARG A 151 -10.70 23.05 0.44
C ARG A 151 -11.34 24.39 0.06
N LEU A 152 -12.60 24.41 -0.37
CA LEU A 152 -13.29 25.62 -0.83
C LEU A 152 -14.15 26.31 0.26
N ASP A 153 -14.37 25.67 1.40
CA ASP A 153 -15.18 26.22 2.49
C ASP A 153 -14.35 26.76 3.67
N GLY A 154 -13.11 27.18 3.44
CA GLY A 154 -12.34 27.94 4.42
C GLY A 154 -12.76 29.40 4.43
N PRO A 155 -12.97 30.04 5.62
CA PRO A 155 -13.43 31.42 5.72
C PRO A 155 -12.30 32.41 5.51
N HIS A 156 -11.76 32.50 4.31
CA HIS A 156 -10.89 33.59 3.89
C HIS A 156 -11.38 34.16 2.57
N GLY A 157 -12.50 34.86 2.64
CA GLY A 157 -12.82 35.88 1.66
C GLY A 157 -11.83 37.05 1.80
N PRO A 158 -11.46 37.72 0.69
CA PRO A 158 -10.58 38.87 0.77
C PRO A 158 -11.26 40.00 1.56
N ARG A 159 -10.62 40.43 2.65
CA ARG A 159 -11.01 41.64 3.33
C ARG A 159 -10.72 42.81 2.40
N HIS A 160 -11.76 43.38 1.84
CA HIS A 160 -11.68 44.69 1.21
C HIS A 160 -11.22 45.71 2.26
N LEU A 161 -10.03 46.23 2.10
CA LEU A 161 -9.60 47.46 2.74
C LEU A 161 -10.37 48.61 2.06
N ALA A 162 -11.38 49.07 2.72
CA ALA A 162 -12.04 50.32 2.36
C ALA A 162 -11.06 51.47 2.66
N SER A 163 -10.57 52.12 1.60
CA SER A 163 -9.92 53.41 1.72
C SER A 163 -10.93 54.42 2.20
N GLN A 164 -10.64 55.08 3.31
CA GLN A 164 -11.37 56.28 3.72
C GLN A 164 -10.73 57.49 3.03
N PRO A 165 -11.49 58.40 2.44
CA PRO A 165 -11.02 59.70 2.03
C PRO A 165 -11.06 60.65 3.25
N GLY A 166 -9.95 61.32 3.50
CA GLY A 166 -9.84 62.49 4.39
C GLY A 166 -9.30 63.65 3.62
#